data_2bd904bbb392aad3675477f267414d89
#
_entry.id   2bd904bbb392aad3675477f267414d89
#
_cell.length_a   1.000
_cell.length_b   1.000
_cell.length_c   1.000
_cell.angle_alpha   90.00
_cell.angle_beta   90.00
_cell.angle_gamma   90.00
#
_symmetry.space_group_name_H-M   'P 1'
#
loop_
_entity.id
_entity.type
_entity.pdbx_description
1 polymer ?
#
loop_
_entity_poly.entity_id
_entity_poly.type
_entity_poly.pdbx_seq_one_letter_code
_entity_poly.pdbx_strand_id
1 'polypeptide(L)'
;MMVAVDKVDSGNLTIDEIQHPTGWILIGFLMDPRTGLGRWRNFSISNYQLMEKLLEACHSMTAEEILELSDVKERVDVYFEQTEKFMEMVKKYTTTNGNLLISDLRGVDPIYSGNRFLIYSMYPEQNVSAWIVSGRGGKGCSAAVGYSILNKTCTLDVGSLMLKYNGGGHKKVGTCQFSDEIMETDLPKMLKELSEMANS
;
A
#
# COMPACT_ATOMS: atom_id res chain seq x y z
N MET A 1 1.49 -14.76 -17.04
CA MET A 1 1.54 -13.29 -16.84
C MET A 1 0.17 -12.68 -16.65
N MET A 2 -0.73 -12.60 -17.64
CA MET A 2 -2.02 -11.86 -17.56
C MET A 2 -2.86 -12.19 -16.32
N VAL A 3 -3.02 -13.47 -15.97
CA VAL A 3 -3.77 -13.89 -14.76
C VAL A 3 -3.20 -13.26 -13.49
N ALA A 4 -1.87 -13.15 -13.36
CA ALA A 4 -1.25 -12.54 -12.19
C ALA A 4 -1.40 -11.01 -12.19
N VAL A 5 -1.35 -10.37 -13.35
CA VAL A 5 -1.63 -8.93 -13.49
C VAL A 5 -3.05 -8.63 -13.05
N ASP A 6 -4.04 -9.39 -13.54
CA ASP A 6 -5.46 -9.23 -13.16
C ASP A 6 -5.66 -9.44 -11.65
N LYS A 7 -4.95 -10.40 -11.03
CA LYS A 7 -5.00 -10.63 -9.58
C LYS A 7 -4.45 -9.44 -8.78
N VAL A 8 -3.30 -8.91 -9.17
CA VAL A 8 -2.66 -7.79 -8.45
C VAL A 8 -3.48 -6.51 -8.61
N ASP A 9 -3.97 -6.23 -9.81
CA ASP A 9 -4.78 -5.05 -10.10
C ASP A 9 -6.13 -5.08 -9.38
N SER A 10 -6.83 -6.22 -9.43
CA SER A 10 -8.13 -6.38 -8.78
C SER A 10 -8.06 -6.62 -7.28
N GLY A 11 -6.86 -6.89 -6.73
CA GLY A 11 -6.67 -7.31 -5.33
C GLY A 11 -7.28 -8.69 -5.04
N ASN A 12 -7.42 -9.55 -6.04
CA ASN A 12 -7.95 -10.91 -5.86
C ASN A 12 -6.85 -11.90 -5.50
N LEU A 13 -6.18 -11.63 -4.39
CA LEU A 13 -5.04 -12.39 -3.86
C LEU A 13 -5.45 -13.22 -2.64
N THR A 14 -4.84 -14.36 -2.48
CA THR A 14 -4.93 -15.17 -1.27
C THR A 14 -4.00 -14.62 -0.17
N ILE A 15 -4.22 -15.05 1.08
CA ILE A 15 -3.31 -14.69 2.18
C ILE A 15 -1.89 -15.15 1.89
N ASP A 16 -1.72 -16.34 1.35
CA ASP A 16 -0.41 -16.90 1.02
C ASP A 16 0.29 -16.07 -0.08
N GLU A 17 -0.41 -15.70 -1.15
CA GLU A 17 0.12 -14.84 -2.20
C GLU A 17 0.51 -13.44 -1.70
N ILE A 18 -0.13 -12.95 -0.64
CA ILE A 18 0.21 -11.67 0.01
C ILE A 18 1.46 -11.81 0.87
N GLN A 19 1.55 -12.88 1.66
CA GLN A 19 2.62 -13.10 2.63
C GLN A 19 3.88 -13.70 2.01
N HIS A 20 3.71 -14.59 1.02
CA HIS A 20 4.78 -15.32 0.35
C HIS A 20 4.68 -15.16 -1.18
N PRO A 21 4.75 -13.92 -1.71
CA PRO A 21 4.59 -13.70 -3.14
C PRO A 21 5.72 -14.35 -3.95
N THR A 22 5.36 -14.97 -5.07
CA THR A 22 6.28 -15.60 -6.00
C THR A 22 5.95 -15.22 -7.45
N GLY A 23 6.86 -15.51 -8.37
CA GLY A 23 6.65 -15.34 -9.79
C GLY A 23 6.13 -13.95 -10.17
N TRP A 24 5.15 -13.89 -11.03
CA TRP A 24 4.56 -12.63 -11.53
C TRP A 24 3.91 -11.76 -10.46
N ILE A 25 3.42 -12.35 -9.35
CA ILE A 25 2.85 -11.59 -8.24
C ILE A 25 3.96 -10.81 -7.50
N LEU A 26 5.10 -11.46 -7.25
CA LEU A 26 6.26 -10.79 -6.66
C LEU A 26 6.76 -9.66 -7.56
N ILE A 27 6.92 -9.91 -8.87
CA ILE A 27 7.31 -8.88 -9.84
C ILE A 27 6.32 -7.70 -9.78
N GLY A 28 5.02 -7.97 -9.72
CA GLY A 28 4.00 -6.94 -9.56
C GLY A 28 4.18 -6.09 -8.29
N PHE A 29 4.51 -6.69 -7.16
CA PHE A 29 4.80 -5.97 -5.91
C PHE A 29 6.10 -5.17 -5.97
N LEU A 30 7.14 -5.69 -6.63
CA LEU A 30 8.40 -4.96 -6.82
C LEU A 30 8.19 -3.69 -7.66
N MET A 31 7.27 -3.73 -8.62
CA MET A 31 6.97 -2.62 -9.53
C MET A 31 5.88 -1.67 -9.00
N ASP A 32 5.11 -2.06 -8.00
CA ASP A 32 4.10 -1.17 -7.38
C ASP A 32 4.79 -0.05 -6.57
N PRO A 33 4.65 1.24 -6.96
CA PRO A 33 5.28 2.34 -6.22
C PRO A 33 4.81 2.42 -4.76
N ARG A 34 3.62 1.86 -4.45
CA ARG A 34 3.05 1.83 -3.09
C ARG A 34 3.77 0.86 -2.17
N THR A 35 4.50 -0.12 -2.71
CA THR A 35 5.42 -0.98 -1.94
C THR A 35 6.54 -0.17 -1.28
N GLY A 36 6.94 0.94 -1.91
CA GLY A 36 7.88 1.88 -1.32
C GLY A 36 9.35 1.57 -1.59
N LEU A 37 9.68 0.61 -2.44
CA LEU A 37 11.07 0.30 -2.82
C LEU A 37 11.79 1.51 -3.43
N GLY A 38 11.10 2.40 -4.09
CA GLY A 38 11.67 3.64 -4.64
C GLY A 38 12.23 4.62 -3.60
N ARG A 39 11.99 4.40 -2.29
CA ARG A 39 12.65 5.16 -1.22
C ARG A 39 14.12 4.78 -1.06
N TRP A 40 14.47 3.55 -1.40
CA TRP A 40 15.82 3.02 -1.34
C TRP A 40 16.52 3.33 -2.66
N ARG A 41 17.55 4.18 -2.63
CA ARG A 41 18.19 4.72 -3.84
C ARG A 41 19.53 4.06 -4.20
N ASN A 42 19.85 2.95 -3.55
CA ASN A 42 21.14 2.27 -3.70
C ASN A 42 21.13 1.14 -4.75
N PHE A 43 20.15 1.17 -5.65
CA PHE A 43 20.04 0.19 -6.72
C PHE A 43 20.98 0.52 -7.89
N SER A 44 21.48 -0.52 -8.57
CA SER A 44 22.39 -0.41 -9.71
C SER A 44 21.82 0.39 -10.87
N ILE A 45 20.49 0.28 -11.09
CA ILE A 45 19.74 1.08 -12.07
C ILE A 45 18.52 1.72 -11.41
N SER A 46 18.01 2.79 -11.98
CA SER A 46 16.79 3.43 -11.50
C SER A 46 15.56 2.54 -11.70
N ASN A 47 14.48 2.80 -10.95
CA ASN A 47 13.22 2.09 -11.15
C ASN A 47 12.63 2.30 -12.55
N TYR A 48 12.87 3.46 -13.17
CA TYR A 48 12.45 3.72 -14.54
C TYR A 48 13.20 2.81 -15.54
N GLN A 49 14.53 2.72 -15.43
CA GLN A 49 15.34 1.83 -16.26
C GLN A 49 14.98 0.35 -16.05
N LEU A 50 14.67 -0.04 -14.79
CA LEU A 50 14.18 -1.39 -14.54
C LEU A 50 12.84 -1.64 -15.23
N MET A 51 11.91 -0.69 -15.18
CA MET A 51 10.62 -0.84 -15.86
C MET A 51 10.78 -1.01 -17.36
N GLU A 52 11.64 -0.23 -18.01
CA GLU A 52 11.97 -0.40 -19.44
C GLU A 52 12.52 -1.79 -19.73
N LYS A 53 13.49 -2.24 -18.93
CA LYS A 53 14.10 -3.58 -19.05
C LYS A 53 13.05 -4.70 -18.87
N LEU A 54 12.15 -4.56 -17.90
CA LEU A 54 11.10 -5.55 -17.65
C LEU A 54 10.06 -5.60 -18.77
N LEU A 55 9.73 -4.47 -19.40
CA LEU A 55 8.85 -4.45 -20.56
C LEU A 55 9.40 -5.32 -21.69
N GLU A 56 10.70 -5.27 -21.97
CA GLU A 56 11.34 -6.13 -22.96
C GLU A 56 11.40 -7.59 -22.48
N ALA A 57 11.82 -7.82 -21.24
CA ALA A 57 11.97 -9.16 -20.68
C ALA A 57 10.64 -9.95 -20.64
N CYS A 58 9.51 -9.30 -20.36
CA CYS A 58 8.18 -9.93 -20.33
C CYS A 58 7.76 -10.58 -21.67
N HIS A 59 8.37 -10.22 -22.79
CA HIS A 59 8.07 -10.82 -24.09
C HIS A 59 8.71 -12.19 -24.29
N SER A 60 9.80 -12.49 -23.63
CA SER A 60 10.64 -13.66 -23.94
C SER A 60 11.08 -14.49 -22.73
N MET A 61 10.93 -13.95 -21.51
CA MET A 61 11.39 -14.58 -20.28
C MET A 61 10.22 -15.01 -19.41
N THR A 62 10.42 -16.10 -18.66
CA THR A 62 9.52 -16.52 -17.58
C THR A 62 9.69 -15.60 -16.36
N ALA A 63 8.76 -15.67 -15.41
CA ALA A 63 8.87 -14.90 -14.17
C ALA A 63 10.11 -15.29 -13.36
N GLU A 64 10.42 -16.59 -13.35
CA GLU A 64 11.59 -17.16 -12.65
C GLU A 64 12.90 -16.61 -13.24
N GLU A 65 13.01 -16.58 -14.57
CA GLU A 65 14.18 -16.01 -15.26
C GLU A 65 14.31 -14.51 -14.99
N ILE A 66 13.21 -13.77 -14.96
CA ILE A 66 13.21 -12.33 -14.65
C ILE A 66 13.66 -12.09 -13.20
N LEU A 67 13.22 -12.89 -12.25
CA LEU A 67 13.60 -12.75 -10.83
C LEU A 67 15.09 -13.03 -10.58
N GLU A 68 15.76 -13.78 -11.46
CA GLU A 68 17.21 -14.02 -11.40
C GLU A 68 18.05 -12.92 -12.06
N LEU A 69 17.45 -11.96 -12.76
CA LEU A 69 18.19 -10.80 -13.27
C LEU A 69 18.76 -9.99 -12.10
N SER A 70 20.04 -9.60 -12.19
CA SER A 70 20.75 -8.91 -11.11
C SER A 70 20.04 -7.66 -10.61
N ASP A 71 19.51 -6.85 -11.54
CA ASP A 71 18.80 -5.62 -11.21
C ASP A 71 17.43 -5.85 -10.56
N VAL A 72 16.82 -7.02 -10.78
CA VAL A 72 15.57 -7.45 -10.13
C VAL A 72 15.89 -8.05 -8.77
N LYS A 73 16.90 -8.92 -8.70
CA LYS A 73 17.31 -9.64 -7.50
C LYS A 73 17.68 -8.70 -6.36
N GLU A 74 18.42 -7.62 -6.63
CA GLU A 74 18.71 -6.62 -5.60
C GLU A 74 17.46 -6.00 -4.97
N ARG A 75 16.35 -5.89 -5.73
CA ARG A 75 15.06 -5.41 -5.20
C ARG A 75 14.28 -6.49 -4.48
N VAL A 76 14.38 -7.73 -4.94
CA VAL A 76 13.82 -8.91 -4.25
C VAL A 76 14.44 -9.03 -2.85
N ASP A 77 15.77 -8.91 -2.76
CA ASP A 77 16.50 -8.99 -1.49
C ASP A 77 16.04 -7.89 -0.53
N VAL A 78 15.96 -6.64 -1.01
CA VAL A 78 15.46 -5.51 -0.21
C VAL A 78 13.99 -5.70 0.17
N TYR A 79 13.14 -6.19 -0.73
CA TYR A 79 11.73 -6.45 -0.45
C TYR A 79 11.56 -7.42 0.73
N PHE A 80 12.24 -8.56 0.70
CA PHE A 80 12.12 -9.55 1.77
C PHE A 80 12.79 -9.10 3.06
N GLU A 81 13.96 -8.46 3.00
CA GLU A 81 14.59 -7.86 4.18
C GLU A 81 13.70 -6.84 4.88
N GLN A 82 12.97 -6.04 4.10
CA GLN A 82 12.12 -4.98 4.62
C GLN A 82 10.76 -5.46 5.10
N THR A 83 10.26 -6.58 4.58
CA THR A 83 8.89 -7.06 4.85
C THR A 83 8.65 -7.30 6.35
N GLU A 84 9.58 -7.91 7.08
CA GLU A 84 9.44 -8.12 8.53
C GLU A 84 9.40 -6.80 9.29
N LYS A 85 10.33 -5.90 8.99
CA LYS A 85 10.39 -4.55 9.58
C LYS A 85 9.13 -3.74 9.27
N PHE A 86 8.58 -3.90 8.06
CA PHE A 86 7.31 -3.29 7.67
C PHE A 86 6.16 -3.82 8.52
N MET A 87 6.06 -5.14 8.72
CA MET A 87 5.01 -5.74 9.54
C MET A 87 5.09 -5.30 11.00
N GLU A 88 6.30 -5.22 11.58
CA GLU A 88 6.52 -4.68 12.91
C GLU A 88 6.11 -3.20 13.03
N MET A 89 6.48 -2.40 12.03
CA MET A 89 6.06 -1.00 11.93
C MET A 89 4.54 -0.88 11.88
N VAL A 90 3.89 -1.62 10.98
CA VAL A 90 2.42 -1.65 10.88
C VAL A 90 1.79 -2.03 12.22
N LYS A 91 2.26 -3.11 12.86
CA LYS A 91 1.75 -3.54 14.17
C LYS A 91 1.89 -2.47 15.24
N LYS A 92 3.01 -1.72 15.24
CA LYS A 92 3.29 -0.69 16.23
C LYS A 92 2.42 0.56 16.06
N TYR A 93 2.14 0.95 14.82
CA TYR A 93 1.50 2.24 14.49
C TYR A 93 0.07 2.09 13.97
N THR A 94 -0.52 0.90 14.06
CA THR A 94 -1.92 0.65 13.66
C THR A 94 -2.78 0.45 14.90
N THR A 95 -3.91 1.15 14.91
CA THR A 95 -5.00 0.96 15.88
C THR A 95 -6.23 0.44 15.16
N THR A 96 -7.05 -0.33 15.88
CA THR A 96 -8.33 -0.85 15.38
C THR A 96 -9.49 -0.10 16.03
N ASN A 97 -10.50 0.22 15.23
CA ASN A 97 -11.76 0.78 15.72
C ASN A 97 -12.92 0.08 14.99
N GLY A 98 -13.39 -1.03 15.57
CA GLY A 98 -14.36 -1.92 14.93
C GLY A 98 -13.83 -2.45 13.58
N ASN A 99 -14.51 -2.10 12.50
CA ASN A 99 -14.14 -2.51 11.14
C ASN A 99 -13.00 -1.68 10.51
N LEU A 100 -12.57 -0.59 11.15
CA LEU A 100 -11.57 0.33 10.63
C LEU A 100 -10.18 0.06 11.23
N LEU A 101 -9.16 0.01 10.36
CA LEU A 101 -7.74 0.10 10.70
C LEU A 101 -7.25 1.54 10.49
N ILE A 102 -6.53 2.08 11.45
CA ILE A 102 -5.88 3.39 11.34
C ILE A 102 -4.38 3.20 11.56
N SER A 103 -3.61 3.34 10.49
CA SER A 103 -2.14 3.30 10.52
C SER A 103 -1.61 4.74 10.44
N ASP A 104 -1.22 5.30 11.60
CA ASP A 104 -0.66 6.65 11.65
C ASP A 104 0.87 6.59 11.65
N LEU A 105 1.44 6.86 10.48
CA LEU A 105 2.88 6.85 10.24
C LEU A 105 3.47 8.28 10.17
N ARG A 106 2.76 9.28 10.67
CA ARG A 106 3.31 10.64 10.73
C ARG A 106 4.54 10.67 11.65
N GLY A 107 5.63 11.26 11.14
CA GLY A 107 6.89 11.33 11.87
C GLY A 107 7.65 9.99 11.98
N VAL A 108 7.18 8.92 11.37
CA VAL A 108 7.91 7.65 11.31
C VAL A 108 8.98 7.73 10.21
N ASP A 109 10.23 7.49 10.58
CA ASP A 109 11.38 7.44 9.67
C ASP A 109 12.37 6.35 10.15
N PRO A 110 12.75 5.41 9.30
CA PRO A 110 12.23 5.21 7.93
C PRO A 110 10.85 4.55 7.90
N ILE A 111 10.06 4.84 6.88
CA ILE A 111 8.90 4.01 6.52
C ILE A 111 9.43 2.83 5.72
N TYR A 112 9.37 1.63 6.29
CA TYR A 112 9.83 0.40 5.65
C TYR A 112 8.99 0.02 4.42
N SER A 113 9.58 -0.72 3.50
CA SER A 113 8.92 -1.21 2.29
C SER A 113 8.17 -2.52 2.56
N GLY A 114 6.98 -2.62 1.98
CA GLY A 114 6.16 -3.83 2.05
C GLY A 114 4.94 -3.69 1.14
N ASN A 115 4.40 -4.81 0.65
CA ASN A 115 3.20 -4.71 -0.14
C ASN A 115 2.01 -4.22 0.72
N ARG A 116 1.21 -3.34 0.14
CA ARG A 116 0.11 -2.63 0.82
C ARG A 116 -1.00 -3.56 1.36
N PHE A 117 -1.03 -4.81 0.93
CA PHE A 117 -2.06 -5.77 1.31
C PHE A 117 -1.69 -6.56 2.57
N LEU A 118 -0.42 -6.52 3.02
CA LEU A 118 0.03 -7.20 4.23
C LEU A 118 -0.80 -6.82 5.46
N ILE A 119 -1.24 -5.56 5.57
CA ILE A 119 -2.09 -5.12 6.67
C ILE A 119 -3.37 -5.96 6.78
N TYR A 120 -3.98 -6.37 5.67
CA TYR A 120 -5.21 -7.14 5.69
C TYR A 120 -4.98 -8.61 6.05
N SER A 121 -3.79 -9.17 5.80
CA SER A 121 -3.43 -10.49 6.29
C SER A 121 -3.11 -10.50 7.79
N MET A 122 -2.67 -9.35 8.34
CA MET A 122 -2.42 -9.17 9.77
C MET A 122 -3.71 -8.90 10.56
N TYR A 123 -4.69 -8.26 9.93
CA TYR A 123 -5.97 -7.85 10.52
C TYR A 123 -7.14 -8.29 9.64
N PRO A 124 -7.42 -9.59 9.56
CA PRO A 124 -8.40 -10.14 8.60
C PRO A 124 -9.86 -9.79 8.95
N GLU A 125 -10.15 -9.41 10.19
CA GLU A 125 -11.49 -9.05 10.65
C GLU A 125 -11.93 -7.66 10.16
N GLN A 126 -10.98 -6.76 9.91
CA GLN A 126 -11.28 -5.40 9.49
C GLN A 126 -11.49 -5.32 7.98
N ASN A 127 -12.41 -4.46 7.54
CA ASN A 127 -12.82 -4.35 6.14
C ASN A 127 -12.40 -3.07 5.44
N VAL A 128 -11.84 -2.10 6.18
CA VAL A 128 -11.34 -0.82 5.65
C VAL A 128 -10.11 -0.36 6.42
N SER A 129 -9.17 0.28 5.74
CA SER A 129 -7.97 0.87 6.36
C SER A 129 -7.78 2.33 5.95
N ALA A 130 -7.23 3.11 6.88
CA ALA A 130 -6.74 4.46 6.67
C ALA A 130 -5.24 4.50 6.96
N TRP A 131 -4.44 4.91 5.98
CA TRP A 131 -3.01 5.14 6.10
C TRP A 131 -2.75 6.64 6.15
N ILE A 132 -2.08 7.11 7.19
CA ILE A 132 -1.77 8.51 7.39
C ILE A 132 -0.25 8.64 7.37
N VAL A 133 0.27 9.45 6.46
CA VAL A 133 1.71 9.68 6.31
C VAL A 133 1.98 11.18 6.28
N SER A 134 3.17 11.58 6.75
CA SER A 134 3.62 12.97 6.63
C SER A 134 3.63 13.41 5.16
N GLY A 135 3.21 14.62 4.91
CA GLY A 135 3.26 15.24 3.60
C GLY A 135 4.69 15.50 3.13
N ARG A 136 4.84 15.92 1.88
CA ARG A 136 6.15 16.17 1.27
C ARG A 136 6.94 17.22 2.06
N GLY A 137 8.18 16.88 2.43
CA GLY A 137 9.03 17.76 3.24
C GLY A 137 8.56 17.94 4.68
N GLY A 138 7.75 17.00 5.20
CA GLY A 138 7.22 17.03 6.56
C GLY A 138 6.10 18.03 6.79
N LYS A 139 5.53 18.61 5.73
CA LYS A 139 4.43 19.60 5.81
C LYS A 139 3.09 18.93 5.59
N GLY A 140 2.20 19.10 6.57
CA GLY A 140 0.89 18.48 6.55
C GLY A 140 0.92 16.96 6.56
N CYS A 141 -0.15 16.34 6.13
CA CYS A 141 -0.23 14.89 5.96
C CYS A 141 -1.13 14.47 4.79
N SER A 142 -0.97 13.23 4.36
CA SER A 142 -1.88 12.57 3.41
C SER A 142 -2.57 11.41 4.11
N ALA A 143 -3.87 11.26 3.89
CA ALA A 143 -4.64 10.10 4.28
C ALA A 143 -5.07 9.32 3.04
N ALA A 144 -4.78 8.02 3.03
CA ALA A 144 -5.22 7.09 1.99
C ALA A 144 -6.16 6.06 2.64
N VAL A 145 -7.38 5.98 2.15
CA VAL A 145 -8.40 5.05 2.66
C VAL A 145 -8.73 4.03 1.59
N GLY A 146 -8.80 2.75 1.98
CA GLY A 146 -9.11 1.68 1.05
C GLY A 146 -9.76 0.47 1.71
N TYR A 147 -10.55 -0.25 0.93
CA TYR A 147 -11.18 -1.50 1.37
C TYR A 147 -10.14 -2.60 1.57
N SER A 148 -10.44 -3.49 2.52
CA SER A 148 -9.77 -4.78 2.58
C SER A 148 -10.05 -5.59 1.30
N ILE A 149 -9.00 -6.22 0.78
CA ILE A 149 -9.13 -7.15 -0.35
C ILE A 149 -9.54 -8.55 0.12
N LEU A 150 -9.38 -8.84 1.41
CA LEU A 150 -9.73 -10.12 2.05
C LEU A 150 -11.14 -10.06 2.63
N ASN A 151 -11.41 -9.16 3.56
CA ASN A 151 -12.76 -8.93 4.10
C ASN A 151 -13.51 -7.93 3.20
N LYS A 152 -14.30 -8.47 2.27
CA LYS A 152 -15.01 -7.69 1.23
C LYS A 152 -16.39 -7.18 1.70
N THR A 153 -16.62 -7.06 3.00
CA THR A 153 -17.92 -6.64 3.55
C THR A 153 -18.14 -5.12 3.59
N CYS A 154 -17.09 -4.33 3.33
CA CYS A 154 -17.19 -2.87 3.34
C CYS A 154 -18.11 -2.34 2.25
N THR A 155 -19.04 -1.42 2.62
CA THR A 155 -20.03 -0.82 1.71
C THR A 155 -19.88 0.69 1.54
N LEU A 156 -18.88 1.31 2.19
CA LEU A 156 -18.64 2.75 2.21
C LEU A 156 -18.48 3.34 0.81
N ASP A 157 -18.84 4.59 0.64
CA ASP A 157 -18.36 5.39 -0.49
C ASP A 157 -17.18 6.25 -0.06
N VAL A 158 -15.98 5.62 -0.15
CA VAL A 158 -14.72 6.28 0.23
C VAL A 158 -14.48 7.52 -0.62
N GLY A 159 -14.75 7.46 -1.93
CA GLY A 159 -14.55 8.59 -2.83
C GLY A 159 -15.37 9.80 -2.43
N SER A 160 -16.65 9.61 -2.08
CA SER A 160 -17.53 10.68 -1.59
C SER A 160 -17.05 11.27 -0.27
N LEU A 161 -16.54 10.44 0.65
CA LEU A 161 -15.95 10.93 1.89
C LEU A 161 -14.69 11.77 1.62
N MET A 162 -13.78 11.29 0.78
CA MET A 162 -12.57 12.03 0.46
C MET A 162 -12.85 13.38 -0.20
N LEU A 163 -13.88 13.47 -1.05
CA LEU A 163 -14.30 14.74 -1.69
C LEU A 163 -14.71 15.81 -0.66
N LYS A 164 -15.33 15.45 0.47
CA LYS A 164 -15.66 16.41 1.55
C LYS A 164 -14.42 17.07 2.15
N TYR A 165 -13.26 16.40 2.04
CA TYR A 165 -11.97 16.86 2.57
C TYR A 165 -11.00 17.26 1.46
N ASN A 166 -11.52 17.79 0.34
CA ASN A 166 -10.75 18.24 -0.83
C ASN A 166 -9.84 17.16 -1.45
N GLY A 167 -10.20 15.91 -1.27
CA GLY A 167 -9.53 14.77 -1.86
C GLY A 167 -10.28 14.22 -3.06
N GLY A 168 -10.05 12.94 -3.36
CA GLY A 168 -10.71 12.25 -4.45
C GLY A 168 -10.49 10.75 -4.40
N GLY A 169 -11.15 10.05 -5.28
CA GLY A 169 -11.04 8.59 -5.38
C GLY A 169 -12.23 7.95 -6.06
N HIS A 170 -12.36 6.67 -5.83
CA HIS A 170 -13.46 5.84 -6.27
C HIS A 170 -14.20 5.26 -5.05
N LYS A 171 -15.32 4.59 -5.27
CA LYS A 171 -16.12 4.01 -4.20
C LYS A 171 -15.29 3.23 -3.16
N LYS A 172 -14.29 2.45 -3.60
CA LYS A 172 -13.53 1.55 -2.72
C LYS A 172 -12.21 2.12 -2.19
N VAL A 173 -11.72 3.22 -2.78
CA VAL A 173 -10.41 3.79 -2.42
C VAL A 173 -10.38 5.27 -2.72
N GLY A 174 -9.71 6.04 -1.86
CA GLY A 174 -9.51 7.46 -2.08
C GLY A 174 -8.42 8.03 -1.20
N THR A 175 -8.03 9.25 -1.50
CA THR A 175 -7.00 9.98 -0.77
C THR A 175 -7.41 11.42 -0.56
N CYS A 176 -6.96 12.03 0.54
CA CYS A 176 -7.02 13.46 0.77
C CYS A 176 -5.71 13.94 1.41
N GLN A 177 -5.47 15.24 1.32
CA GLN A 177 -4.29 15.89 1.88
C GLN A 177 -4.72 17.02 2.80
N PHE A 178 -4.02 17.15 3.92
CA PHE A 178 -4.24 18.18 4.92
C PHE A 178 -2.97 19.04 5.05
N SER A 179 -3.10 20.34 4.91
CA SER A 179 -2.02 21.28 5.24
C SER A 179 -1.80 21.35 6.75
N ASP A 180 -0.66 21.90 7.17
CA ASP A 180 -0.36 22.12 8.60
C ASP A 180 -1.47 22.92 9.32
N GLU A 181 -2.15 23.81 8.60
CA GLU A 181 -3.18 24.70 9.16
C GLU A 181 -4.47 23.96 9.52
N ILE A 182 -4.84 22.92 8.74
CA ILE A 182 -6.12 22.21 8.90
C ILE A 182 -5.96 20.78 9.42
N MET A 183 -4.74 20.25 9.45
CA MET A 183 -4.46 18.86 9.82
C MET A 183 -5.01 18.53 11.21
N GLU A 184 -4.79 19.40 12.20
CA GLU A 184 -5.18 19.16 13.59
C GLU A 184 -6.71 19.23 13.80
N THR A 185 -7.45 19.83 12.85
CA THR A 185 -8.90 19.96 12.92
C THR A 185 -9.64 18.99 12.02
N ASP A 186 -9.20 18.85 10.77
CA ASP A 186 -9.95 18.15 9.75
C ASP A 186 -9.60 16.66 9.64
N LEU A 187 -8.35 16.27 9.92
CA LEU A 187 -7.98 14.85 9.98
C LEU A 187 -8.75 14.09 11.07
N PRO A 188 -8.85 14.58 12.33
CA PRO A 188 -9.67 13.91 13.35
C PRO A 188 -11.15 13.84 12.99
N LYS A 189 -11.72 14.88 12.36
CA LYS A 189 -13.10 14.87 11.87
C LYS A 189 -13.31 13.80 10.81
N MET A 190 -12.42 13.74 9.81
CA MET A 190 -12.47 12.75 8.75
C MET A 190 -12.38 11.33 9.31
N LEU A 191 -11.46 11.07 10.24
CA LEU A 191 -11.29 9.75 10.86
C LEU A 191 -12.51 9.36 11.71
N LYS A 192 -13.12 10.32 12.40
CA LYS A 192 -14.34 10.08 13.16
C LYS A 192 -15.49 9.71 12.22
N GLU A 193 -15.72 10.50 11.17
CA GLU A 193 -16.76 10.22 10.17
C GLU A 193 -16.54 8.85 9.50
N LEU A 194 -15.29 8.56 9.11
CA LEU A 194 -14.91 7.27 8.54
C LEU A 194 -15.21 6.11 9.50
N SER A 195 -14.90 6.28 10.80
CA SER A 195 -15.15 5.26 11.82
C SER A 195 -16.64 5.01 12.02
N GLU A 196 -17.46 6.08 12.10
CA GLU A 196 -18.91 5.98 12.23
C GLU A 196 -19.52 5.24 11.02
N MET A 197 -19.08 5.58 9.82
CA MET A 197 -19.51 4.91 8.58
C MET A 197 -19.06 3.45 8.50
N ALA A 198 -17.84 3.12 8.96
CA ALA A 198 -17.30 1.76 8.89
C ALA A 198 -17.99 0.79 9.86
N ASN A 199 -18.60 1.31 10.92
CA ASN A 199 -19.22 0.54 11.98
C ASN A 199 -20.76 0.61 11.95
N SER A 200 -21.34 1.30 10.96
CA SER A 200 -22.80 1.34 10.71
C SER A 200 -23.22 0.19 9.80
#